data_400b9724e643032121c14a85692bf7bd
#
_entry.id   400b9724e643032121c14a85692bf7bd
#
_cell.length_a   1.000
_cell.length_b   1.000
_cell.length_c   1.000
_cell.angle_alpha   90.00
_cell.angle_beta   90.00
_cell.angle_gamma   90.00
#
_symmetry.space_group_name_H-M   'P 1'
#
loop_
_entity.id
_entity.type
_entity.pdbx_description
1 polymer ?
#
loop_
_entity_poly.entity_id
_entity_poly.type
_entity_poly.pdbx_seq_one_letter_code
_entity_poly.pdbx_strand_id
1 'polypeptide(L)'
;MPPFIAVIPALNEEQALPRVLGELRSMHPSCIPLVVDDGSTDGTARIAREHGARVVSMPRNVGIGSAVQVGFLVAVREGIDLLV
;
A
#
# COMPACT_ATOMS: atom_id res chain seq x y z
N MET A 1 -5.94 19.14 -4.49
CA MET A 1 -5.29 18.59 -3.30
C MET A 1 -3.93 18.02 -3.69
N PRO A 2 -2.85 18.30 -2.95
CA PRO A 2 -1.55 17.73 -3.30
C PRO A 2 -1.57 16.20 -3.13
N PRO A 3 -0.73 15.49 -3.88
CA PRO A 3 -0.65 14.04 -3.75
C PRO A 3 -0.13 13.63 -2.37
N PHE A 4 -0.61 12.48 -1.92
CA PHE A 4 -0.18 11.90 -0.66
C PHE A 4 -0.09 10.38 -0.79
N ILE A 5 0.73 9.76 0.05
CA ILE A 5 0.85 8.31 0.09
C ILE A 5 -0.06 7.75 1.15
N ALA A 6 -0.88 6.77 0.78
CA ALA A 6 -1.67 5.99 1.73
C ALA A 6 -1.01 4.62 1.88
N VAL A 7 -0.51 4.33 3.08
CA VAL A 7 0.11 3.03 3.37
C VAL A 7 -0.97 2.02 3.73
N ILE A 8 -0.97 0.92 3.01
CA ILE A 8 -1.95 -0.15 3.19
C ILE A 8 -1.20 -1.43 3.54
N PRO A 9 -1.09 -1.75 4.83
CA PRO A 9 -0.50 -3.05 5.21
C PRO A 9 -1.43 -4.16 4.77
N ALA A 10 -0.88 -5.22 4.18
CA ALA A 10 -1.69 -6.30 3.66
C ALA A 10 -1.02 -7.66 3.91
N LEU A 11 -1.84 -8.62 4.30
CA LEU A 11 -1.43 -10.01 4.45
C LEU A 11 -2.57 -10.88 3.96
N ASN A 12 -2.36 -11.55 2.82
CA ASN A 12 -3.36 -12.43 2.20
C ASN A 12 -4.70 -11.72 1.95
N GLU A 13 -4.62 -10.59 1.24
CA GLU A 13 -5.78 -9.72 0.96
C GLU A 13 -6.12 -9.66 -0.53
N GLU A 14 -5.77 -10.68 -1.31
CA GLU A 14 -5.95 -10.62 -2.76
C GLU A 14 -7.40 -10.41 -3.18
N GLN A 15 -8.35 -10.90 -2.38
CA GLN A 15 -9.77 -10.76 -2.73
C GLN A 15 -10.32 -9.37 -2.39
N ALA A 16 -9.84 -8.75 -1.33
CA ALA A 16 -10.34 -7.46 -0.87
C ALA A 16 -9.69 -6.27 -1.57
N LEU A 17 -8.44 -6.41 -2.00
CA LEU A 17 -7.68 -5.29 -2.55
C LEU A 17 -8.30 -4.62 -3.77
N PRO A 18 -8.87 -5.35 -4.75
CA PRO A 18 -9.45 -4.67 -5.92
C PRO A 18 -10.50 -3.65 -5.53
N ARG A 19 -11.39 -4.00 -4.60
CA ARG A 19 -12.43 -3.09 -4.14
C ARG A 19 -11.84 -1.94 -3.34
N VAL A 20 -10.94 -2.23 -2.41
CA VAL A 20 -10.31 -1.19 -1.57
C VAL A 20 -9.58 -0.17 -2.43
N LEU A 21 -8.77 -0.63 -3.38
CA LEU A 21 -8.01 0.26 -4.25
C LEU A 21 -8.91 1.04 -5.19
N GLY A 22 -9.99 0.42 -5.68
CA GLY A 22 -10.97 1.09 -6.51
C GLY A 22 -11.69 2.21 -5.76
N GLU A 23 -12.14 1.93 -4.54
CA GLU A 23 -12.80 2.94 -3.70
C GLU A 23 -11.85 4.08 -3.37
N LEU A 24 -10.62 3.76 -3.03
CA LEU A 24 -9.61 4.76 -2.68
C LEU A 24 -9.35 5.70 -3.86
N ARG A 25 -9.21 5.15 -5.06
CA ARG A 25 -9.00 5.95 -6.26
C ARG A 25 -10.19 6.84 -6.56
N SER A 26 -11.39 6.32 -6.39
CA SER A 26 -12.63 7.05 -6.66
C SER A 26 -12.83 8.19 -5.67
N MET A 27 -12.59 7.94 -4.39
CA MET A 27 -12.85 8.91 -3.33
C MET A 27 -11.70 9.89 -3.13
N HIS A 28 -10.47 9.48 -3.43
CA HIS A 28 -9.28 10.28 -3.19
C HIS A 28 -8.33 10.20 -4.40
N PRO A 29 -8.63 10.93 -5.50
CA PRO A 29 -7.83 10.84 -6.73
C PRO A 29 -6.36 11.22 -6.56
N SER A 30 -6.05 12.04 -5.55
CA SER A 30 -4.66 12.44 -5.26
C SER A 30 -3.89 11.41 -4.46
N CYS A 31 -4.52 10.32 -4.06
CA CYS A 31 -3.89 9.29 -3.26
C CYS A 31 -2.95 8.44 -4.10
N ILE A 32 -1.76 8.19 -3.56
CA ILE A 32 -0.80 7.23 -4.11
C ILE A 32 -0.84 6.02 -3.18
N PRO A 33 -1.54 4.94 -3.54
CA PRO A 33 -1.59 3.78 -2.65
C PRO A 33 -0.27 3.05 -2.65
N LEU A 34 0.25 2.77 -1.46
CA LEU A 34 1.43 1.96 -1.24
C LEU A 34 1.01 0.74 -0.42
N VAL A 35 0.92 -0.39 -1.06
CA VAL A 35 0.63 -1.64 -0.39
C VAL A 35 1.93 -2.24 0.14
N VAL A 36 1.98 -2.44 1.44
CA VAL A 36 3.11 -3.15 2.06
C VAL A 36 2.65 -4.57 2.32
N ASP A 37 3.13 -5.48 1.48
CA ASP A 37 2.79 -6.89 1.56
C ASP A 37 3.69 -7.57 2.59
N ASP A 38 3.10 -8.00 3.70
CA ASP A 38 3.81 -8.54 4.84
C ASP A 38 3.98 -10.06 4.73
N GLY A 39 4.52 -10.51 3.60
CA GLY A 39 4.83 -11.93 3.40
C GLY A 39 3.64 -12.77 2.99
N SER A 40 2.72 -12.22 2.19
CA SER A 40 1.56 -12.98 1.72
C SER A 40 1.95 -14.22 0.94
N THR A 41 1.17 -15.27 1.09
CA THR A 41 1.32 -16.51 0.34
C THR A 41 0.37 -16.59 -0.86
N ASP A 42 -0.55 -15.62 -0.99
CA ASP A 42 -1.49 -15.52 -2.11
C ASP A 42 -1.01 -14.49 -3.14
N GLY A 43 -1.89 -14.06 -4.04
CA GLY A 43 -1.59 -13.08 -5.08
C GLY A 43 -1.70 -11.63 -4.67
N THR A 44 -1.61 -11.31 -3.36
CA THR A 44 -1.78 -9.96 -2.85
C THR A 44 -0.92 -8.93 -3.59
N ALA A 45 0.38 -9.17 -3.70
CA ALA A 45 1.30 -8.21 -4.34
C ALA A 45 0.98 -8.02 -5.82
N ARG A 46 0.70 -9.12 -6.52
CA ARG A 46 0.35 -9.07 -7.95
C ARG A 46 -0.94 -8.29 -8.18
N ILE A 47 -1.96 -8.59 -7.39
CA ILE A 47 -3.25 -7.90 -7.50
C ILE A 47 -3.10 -6.41 -7.20
N ALA A 48 -2.32 -6.06 -6.19
CA ALA A 48 -2.08 -4.65 -5.87
C ALA A 48 -1.46 -3.90 -7.05
N ARG A 49 -0.45 -4.49 -7.68
CA ARG A 49 0.20 -3.89 -8.85
C ARG A 49 -0.77 -3.77 -10.03
N GLU A 50 -1.57 -4.78 -10.27
CA GLU A 50 -2.54 -4.77 -11.36
C GLU A 50 -3.58 -3.67 -11.19
N HIS A 51 -3.86 -3.27 -9.96
CA HIS A 51 -4.81 -2.20 -9.66
C HIS A 51 -4.14 -0.85 -9.39
N GLY A 52 -2.91 -0.69 -9.83
CA GLY A 52 -2.24 0.60 -9.86
C GLY A 52 -1.57 1.03 -8.56
N ALA A 53 -1.45 0.15 -7.58
CA ALA A 53 -0.77 0.46 -6.34
C ALA A 53 0.75 0.26 -6.49
N ARG A 54 1.51 1.05 -5.74
CA ARG A 54 2.91 0.74 -5.49
C ARG A 54 2.97 -0.37 -4.46
N VAL A 55 3.96 -1.25 -4.56
CA VAL A 55 4.06 -2.40 -3.67
C VAL A 55 5.46 -2.53 -3.13
N VAL A 56 5.55 -2.75 -1.81
CA VAL A 56 6.76 -3.20 -1.15
C VAL A 56 6.44 -4.56 -0.54
N SER A 57 7.21 -5.57 -0.91
CA SER A 57 7.03 -6.93 -0.38
C SER A 57 8.05 -7.19 0.71
N MET A 58 7.58 -7.58 1.87
CA MET A 58 8.42 -7.96 3.01
C MET A 58 8.65 -9.46 2.97
N PRO A 59 9.85 -9.94 3.32
CA PRO A 59 10.14 -11.37 3.23
C PRO A 59 9.41 -12.23 4.26
N ARG A 60 8.89 -11.60 5.32
CA ARG A 60 8.20 -12.30 6.40
C ARG A 60 7.12 -11.40 6.98
N ASN A 61 6.24 -12.01 7.75
CA ASN A 61 5.24 -11.29 8.51
C ASN A 61 5.93 -10.55 9.67
N VAL A 62 6.17 -9.26 9.49
CA VAL A 62 6.89 -8.42 10.47
C VAL A 62 5.97 -7.45 11.19
N GLY A 63 4.69 -7.40 10.82
CA GLY A 63 3.68 -6.63 11.51
C GLY A 63 3.47 -5.22 10.97
N ILE A 64 2.38 -4.62 11.41
CA ILE A 64 1.91 -3.33 10.92
C ILE A 64 2.88 -2.18 11.22
N GLY A 65 3.59 -2.24 12.36
CA GLY A 65 4.56 -1.20 12.70
C GLY A 65 5.68 -1.09 11.69
N SER A 66 6.17 -2.23 11.20
CA SER A 66 7.20 -2.24 10.15
C SER A 66 6.66 -1.72 8.83
N ALA A 67 5.41 -2.02 8.49
CA ALA A 67 4.78 -1.50 7.28
C ALA A 67 4.68 0.02 7.33
N VAL A 68 4.31 0.58 8.47
CA VAL A 68 4.24 2.02 8.67
C VAL A 68 5.62 2.66 8.52
N GLN A 69 6.67 2.04 9.08
CA GLN A 69 8.03 2.55 8.94
C GLN A 69 8.48 2.57 7.49
N VAL A 70 8.18 1.52 6.73
CA VAL A 70 8.50 1.47 5.29
C VAL A 70 7.80 2.61 4.56
N GLY A 71 6.51 2.83 4.84
CA GLY A 71 5.76 3.91 4.23
C GLY A 71 6.35 5.27 4.56
N PHE A 72 6.75 5.47 5.81
CA PHE A 72 7.39 6.71 6.25
C PHE A 72 8.69 6.97 5.49
N LEU A 73 9.53 5.95 5.33
CA LEU A 73 10.79 6.09 4.60
C LEU A 73 10.57 6.44 3.14
N VAL A 74 9.57 5.83 2.50
CA VAL A 74 9.22 6.14 1.11
C VAL A 74 8.74 7.58 1.00
N ALA A 75 7.87 8.02 1.89
CA ALA A 75 7.34 9.38 1.88
C ALA A 75 8.44 10.42 2.06
N VAL A 76 9.35 10.19 3.01
CA VAL A 76 10.47 11.08 3.26
C VAL A 76 11.38 11.16 2.04
N ARG A 77 11.70 10.02 1.45
CA ARG A 77 12.58 9.95 0.27
C ARG A 77 11.99 10.72 -0.91
N GLU A 78 10.69 10.66 -1.11
CA GLU A 78 10.04 11.29 -2.25
C GLU A 78 9.46 12.67 -1.94
N GLY A 79 9.55 13.11 -0.70
CA GLY A 79 9.04 14.42 -0.29
C GLY A 79 7.51 14.51 -0.39
N ILE A 80 6.82 13.42 -0.12
CA ILE A 80 5.37 13.32 -0.25
C ILE A 80 4.75 13.08 1.13
N ASP A 81 3.59 13.69 1.38
CA ASP A 81 2.86 13.49 2.63
C ASP A 81 2.40 12.04 2.78
N LEU A 82 2.37 11.56 4.02
CA LEU A 82 2.03 10.20 4.36
C LEU A 82 0.73 10.14 5.14
N LEU A 83 -0.17 9.23 4.73
CA LEU A 83 -1.33 8.82 5.53
C LEU A 83 -1.33 7.30 5.65
N VAL A 84 -1.83 6.82 6.74
CA VAL A 84 -1.92 5.38 7.02
C VAL A 84 -3.37 4.94 7.05
#